data_1999e05c3146debd42af3aceef99b560
#
_entry.id   1999e05c3146debd42af3aceef99b560
#
_cell.length_a   1.000
_cell.length_b   1.000
_cell.length_c   1.000
_cell.angle_alpha   90.00
_cell.angle_beta   90.00
_cell.angle_gamma   90.00
#
_symmetry.space_group_name_H-M   'P 1'
#
loop_
_entity.id
_entity.type
_entity.pdbx_description
1 polymer ?
#
loop_
_entity_poly.entity_id
_entity_poly.type
_entity_poly.pdbx_seq_one_letter_code
_entity_poly.pdbx_strand_id
1 'polypeptide(L)'
;MKSLSFITLALLLVTSLSAQKPQEYIINPEIKYQEIDNFSASDAWRMDFVGKHWPQKKKERLADLLFKREFDKDGNPIGMALSCWRVNIGAGSYENREAKEVTSTWNRTECFLAPDGSWNFGKQAGQQWFMRAARERGMNDFLFFANSAPYFMTRSASTVARDSRGINLQEDKFDDFARFLSRCARHFTDEGFNIRYISPLNEPNVEWHSNSWQEGTFATKADIYNVVSELDKAITAEGLSSRIITPELGELKMLFEVDANDRMPDDIIRSMFYKDGAYSLLGFKNLYNCVAAHDYWTAYPPTLLVDMRTRLHQDLTANGMGTKFWASEYCILEKNDEITMPPSPTKSINLGLYVARIIHSDLALANASAWQWWTAVSLNEDVPVRLLPLKDSSEESVKYDGTIQPTKMFWATANYSFFIRPGMHRIDIRPAKGQVSPLEASTSLMLSSYTDGKQTITVIINYTADDQPLSLRCGSAKKGKLYVTSTDQDLRYTGQHSLRSLTIPARSIVTVVVE
;
A
#
# COMPACT_ATOMS: atom_id res chain seq x y z
N MET A 1 14.00 37.31 -75.34
CA MET A 1 13.44 36.47 -74.29
C MET A 1 14.55 36.21 -73.24
N LYS A 2 14.49 36.88 -72.10
CA LYS A 2 15.50 36.76 -71.03
C LYS A 2 14.93 35.80 -69.96
N SER A 3 15.60 34.70 -69.74
CA SER A 3 15.25 33.75 -68.64
C SER A 3 15.79 34.25 -67.30
N LEU A 4 14.90 34.48 -66.33
CA LEU A 4 15.25 34.76 -64.98
C LEU A 4 15.41 33.41 -64.21
N SER A 5 16.60 33.12 -63.76
CA SER A 5 16.85 32.00 -62.81
C SER A 5 16.60 32.47 -61.37
N PHE A 6 15.61 31.88 -60.73
CA PHE A 6 15.40 32.05 -59.27
C PHE A 6 16.32 31.10 -58.50
N ILE A 7 17.24 31.64 -57.72
CA ILE A 7 18.05 30.91 -56.74
C ILE A 7 17.27 30.92 -55.45
N THR A 8 16.74 29.76 -55.06
CA THR A 8 16.08 29.58 -53.75
C THR A 8 17.16 29.30 -52.71
N LEU A 9 17.40 30.26 -51.84
CA LEU A 9 18.31 30.13 -50.69
C LEU A 9 17.59 29.40 -49.58
N ALA A 10 17.91 28.11 -49.33
CA ALA A 10 17.41 27.35 -48.20
C ALA A 10 18.20 27.75 -46.94
N LEU A 11 17.58 28.52 -46.05
CA LEU A 11 18.10 28.77 -44.71
C LEU A 11 17.94 27.49 -43.86
N LEU A 12 19.02 26.78 -43.64
CA LEU A 12 19.11 25.73 -42.59
C LEU A 12 19.13 26.43 -41.24
N LEU A 13 18.00 26.45 -40.53
CA LEU A 13 17.94 26.76 -39.11
C LEU A 13 18.59 25.61 -38.35
N VAL A 14 19.86 25.73 -38.04
CA VAL A 14 20.51 24.89 -37.04
C VAL A 14 20.04 25.40 -35.68
N THR A 15 18.97 24.80 -35.12
CA THR A 15 18.64 24.96 -33.71
C THR A 15 19.74 24.26 -32.92
N SER A 16 20.67 25.03 -32.36
CA SER A 16 21.60 24.54 -31.36
C SER A 16 20.75 24.08 -30.15
N LEU A 17 20.57 22.75 -29.99
CA LEU A 17 20.14 22.19 -28.72
C LEU A 17 21.21 22.59 -27.70
N SER A 18 20.98 23.65 -26.96
CA SER A 18 21.74 23.97 -25.76
C SER A 18 21.54 22.80 -24.81
N ALA A 19 22.57 21.98 -24.60
CA ALA A 19 22.53 20.89 -23.63
C ALA A 19 22.14 21.50 -22.27
N GLN A 20 20.96 21.21 -21.79
CA GLN A 20 20.46 21.70 -20.52
C GLN A 20 21.44 21.23 -19.42
N LYS A 21 21.97 22.16 -18.63
CA LYS A 21 22.90 21.81 -17.55
C LYS A 21 22.16 20.89 -16.56
N PRO A 22 22.81 19.77 -16.13
CA PRO A 22 22.20 18.86 -15.18
C PRO A 22 21.75 19.60 -13.90
N GLN A 23 20.51 19.41 -13.49
CA GLN A 23 20.04 19.90 -12.20
C GLN A 23 20.72 19.09 -11.09
N GLU A 24 21.43 19.77 -10.18
CA GLU A 24 22.10 19.10 -9.07
C GLU A 24 21.16 18.97 -7.87
N TYR A 25 21.09 17.76 -7.30
CA TYR A 25 20.43 17.46 -6.03
C TYR A 25 21.45 17.01 -4.99
N ILE A 26 21.24 17.48 -3.75
CA ILE A 26 22.09 17.15 -2.60
C ILE A 26 21.30 16.23 -1.68
N ILE A 27 21.89 15.08 -1.37
CA ILE A 27 21.38 14.11 -0.39
C ILE A 27 22.11 14.37 0.93
N ASN A 28 21.37 14.63 2.00
CA ASN A 28 21.90 14.86 3.33
C ASN A 28 21.42 13.76 4.31
N PRO A 29 22.24 12.73 4.60
CA PRO A 29 21.87 11.63 5.48
C PRO A 29 21.76 12.03 6.98
N GLU A 30 22.28 13.20 7.37
CA GLU A 30 22.19 13.69 8.74
C GLU A 30 20.79 14.21 9.10
N ILE A 31 20.01 14.61 8.10
CA ILE A 31 18.60 15.01 8.28
C ILE A 31 17.72 13.82 8.01
N LYS A 32 17.22 13.21 9.09
CA LYS A 32 16.34 12.03 9.06
C LYS A 32 14.91 12.42 9.34
N TYR A 33 14.00 11.80 8.59
CA TYR A 33 12.56 11.86 8.78
C TYR A 33 12.06 10.53 9.35
N GLN A 34 10.88 10.07 8.95
CA GLN A 34 10.29 8.82 9.45
C GLN A 34 11.16 7.60 9.15
N GLU A 35 11.09 6.64 10.07
CA GLU A 35 11.56 5.28 9.86
C GLU A 35 10.48 4.49 9.10
N ILE A 36 10.90 3.71 8.11
CA ILE A 36 10.01 2.86 7.31
C ILE A 36 9.67 1.59 8.09
N ASP A 37 8.38 1.32 8.26
CA ASP A 37 7.86 0.15 8.93
C ASP A 37 7.68 -1.01 7.96
N ASN A 38 6.98 -0.79 6.82
CA ASN A 38 6.77 -1.83 5.83
C ASN A 38 6.25 -1.33 4.48
N PHE A 39 6.37 -2.22 3.49
CA PHE A 39 5.58 -2.24 2.26
C PHE A 39 4.82 -3.56 2.20
N SER A 40 3.51 -3.52 1.99
CA SER A 40 2.63 -4.66 2.07
C SER A 40 1.61 -4.71 0.93
N ALA A 41 0.92 -5.83 0.83
CA ALA A 41 -0.29 -5.97 0.04
C ALA A 41 -1.27 -6.90 0.76
N SER A 42 -2.57 -6.76 0.50
CA SER A 42 -3.59 -7.63 1.07
C SER A 42 -3.76 -8.91 0.27
N ASP A 43 -4.00 -10.01 0.96
CA ASP A 43 -4.31 -11.33 0.39
C ASP A 43 -5.81 -11.51 0.06
N ALA A 44 -6.65 -10.56 0.48
CA ALA A 44 -8.09 -10.64 0.33
C ALA A 44 -8.48 -10.83 -1.14
N TRP A 45 -9.23 -11.72 -1.42
CA TRP A 45 -9.70 -13.00 -0.78
C TRP A 45 -9.27 -14.12 -1.69
N ARG A 46 -8.77 -13.72 -2.88
CA ARG A 46 -8.45 -14.59 -4.03
C ARG A 46 -7.26 -15.48 -3.77
N MET A 47 -6.39 -15.06 -2.85
CA MET A 47 -5.22 -15.84 -2.45
C MET A 47 -5.61 -17.17 -1.81
N ASP A 48 -6.80 -17.27 -1.20
CA ASP A 48 -7.28 -18.54 -0.65
C ASP A 48 -7.53 -19.57 -1.76
N PHE A 49 -8.22 -19.17 -2.84
CA PHE A 49 -8.45 -20.06 -3.98
C PHE A 49 -7.14 -20.43 -4.69
N VAL A 50 -6.31 -19.45 -4.96
CA VAL A 50 -5.00 -19.67 -5.60
C VAL A 50 -4.14 -20.62 -4.75
N GLY A 51 -4.04 -20.39 -3.46
CA GLY A 51 -3.25 -21.20 -2.55
C GLY A 51 -3.78 -22.63 -2.39
N LYS A 52 -5.10 -22.82 -2.41
CA LYS A 52 -5.75 -24.15 -2.33
C LYS A 52 -5.59 -24.94 -3.61
N HIS A 53 -5.80 -24.33 -4.76
CA HIS A 53 -6.13 -25.08 -5.98
C HIS A 53 -5.12 -24.98 -7.11
N TRP A 54 -4.38 -23.85 -7.22
CA TRP A 54 -3.48 -23.67 -8.35
C TRP A 54 -2.30 -24.64 -8.37
N PRO A 55 -1.79 -25.00 -9.57
CA PRO A 55 -0.60 -25.82 -9.70
C PRO A 55 0.59 -25.26 -8.92
N GLN A 56 1.33 -26.13 -8.23
CA GLN A 56 2.43 -25.75 -7.31
C GLN A 56 3.42 -24.78 -7.98
N LYS A 57 3.86 -25.07 -9.21
CA LYS A 57 4.81 -24.21 -9.93
C LYS A 57 4.31 -22.77 -10.13
N LYS A 58 3.01 -22.59 -10.33
CA LYS A 58 2.40 -21.26 -10.52
C LYS A 58 2.28 -20.51 -9.19
N LYS A 59 1.90 -21.21 -8.12
CA LYS A 59 1.87 -20.64 -6.76
C LYS A 59 3.26 -20.18 -6.31
N GLU A 60 4.29 -21.03 -6.54
CA GLU A 60 5.69 -20.66 -6.24
C GLU A 60 6.12 -19.43 -7.03
N ARG A 61 5.79 -19.36 -8.33
CA ARG A 61 6.08 -18.17 -9.14
C ARG A 61 5.42 -16.92 -8.59
N LEU A 62 4.15 -17.02 -8.14
CA LEU A 62 3.43 -15.92 -7.53
C LEU A 62 4.09 -15.49 -6.21
N ALA A 63 4.45 -16.45 -5.37
CA ALA A 63 5.15 -16.18 -4.11
C ALA A 63 6.54 -15.55 -4.35
N ASP A 64 7.28 -15.98 -5.40
CA ASP A 64 8.54 -15.35 -5.78
C ASP A 64 8.35 -13.88 -6.16
N LEU A 65 7.34 -13.58 -6.96
CA LEU A 65 7.02 -12.20 -7.36
C LEU A 65 6.69 -11.32 -6.15
N LEU A 66 5.97 -11.83 -5.17
CA LEU A 66 5.52 -11.05 -4.02
C LEU A 66 6.63 -10.90 -2.95
N PHE A 67 7.35 -11.98 -2.62
CA PHE A 67 8.13 -12.03 -1.38
C PHE A 67 9.63 -12.16 -1.58
N LYS A 68 10.11 -12.69 -2.73
CA LYS A 68 11.51 -13.03 -2.92
C LYS A 68 12.37 -11.78 -3.14
N ARG A 69 13.39 -11.60 -2.28
CA ARG A 69 14.36 -10.50 -2.38
C ARG A 69 15.66 -10.98 -2.99
N GLU A 70 15.60 -11.36 -4.25
CA GLU A 70 16.76 -11.82 -5.02
C GLU A 70 16.78 -11.16 -6.40
N PHE A 71 17.95 -11.19 -7.02
CA PHE A 71 18.16 -10.75 -8.38
C PHE A 71 18.26 -11.96 -9.32
N ASP A 72 17.83 -11.77 -10.56
CA ASP A 72 18.08 -12.75 -11.61
C ASP A 72 19.57 -12.72 -12.06
N LYS A 73 19.91 -13.58 -13.01
CA LYS A 73 21.27 -13.67 -13.57
C LYS A 73 21.78 -12.38 -14.23
N ASP A 74 20.88 -11.50 -14.64
CA ASP A 74 21.16 -10.24 -15.30
C ASP A 74 21.15 -9.06 -14.30
N GLY A 75 20.92 -9.35 -13.03
CA GLY A 75 20.91 -8.37 -11.94
C GLY A 75 19.57 -7.64 -11.75
N ASN A 76 18.49 -8.10 -12.39
CA ASN A 76 17.16 -7.52 -12.21
C ASN A 76 16.47 -8.12 -10.98
N PRO A 77 15.71 -7.34 -10.19
CA PRO A 77 14.84 -7.86 -9.14
C PRO A 77 13.84 -8.89 -9.68
N ILE A 78 13.69 -10.02 -8.98
CA ILE A 78 12.75 -11.08 -9.37
C ILE A 78 11.30 -10.64 -9.17
N GLY A 79 11.05 -9.82 -8.15
CA GLY A 79 9.72 -9.35 -7.78
C GLY A 79 9.76 -8.09 -6.94
N MET A 80 8.74 -7.87 -6.12
CA MET A 80 8.61 -6.66 -5.32
C MET A 80 9.14 -6.78 -3.88
N ALA A 81 9.46 -8.00 -3.41
CA ALA A 81 10.02 -8.27 -2.10
C ALA A 81 9.28 -7.57 -0.94
N LEU A 82 7.97 -7.76 -0.85
CA LEU A 82 7.17 -7.21 0.24
C LEU A 82 7.81 -7.50 1.60
N SER A 83 7.68 -6.59 2.54
CA SER A 83 8.25 -6.71 3.88
C SER A 83 7.22 -6.99 4.97
N CYS A 84 5.94 -6.99 4.61
CA CYS A 84 4.82 -7.40 5.45
C CYS A 84 3.74 -8.01 4.55
N TRP A 85 2.90 -8.87 5.12
CA TRP A 85 1.77 -9.45 4.42
C TRP A 85 0.48 -9.22 5.21
N ARG A 86 -0.52 -8.57 4.59
CA ARG A 86 -1.79 -8.23 5.21
C ARG A 86 -2.79 -9.36 4.95
N VAL A 87 -3.07 -10.15 6.00
CA VAL A 87 -3.88 -11.37 5.96
C VAL A 87 -5.29 -11.11 6.48
N ASN A 88 -6.29 -11.42 5.68
CA ASN A 88 -7.68 -11.30 6.11
C ASN A 88 -8.07 -12.45 7.05
N ILE A 89 -8.53 -12.10 8.25
CA ILE A 89 -9.14 -13.04 9.19
C ILE A 89 -10.65 -13.03 8.97
N GLY A 90 -11.14 -14.10 8.35
CA GLY A 90 -12.51 -14.17 7.88
C GLY A 90 -13.55 -14.32 9.01
N ALA A 91 -14.70 -13.75 8.78
CA ALA A 91 -15.83 -13.71 9.71
C ALA A 91 -16.90 -14.79 9.45
N GLY A 92 -16.76 -15.61 8.41
CA GLY A 92 -17.64 -16.74 8.13
C GLY A 92 -18.77 -16.47 7.13
N SER A 93 -18.59 -15.51 6.24
CA SER A 93 -19.55 -15.33 5.12
C SER A 93 -19.59 -16.55 4.19
N TYR A 94 -18.58 -17.40 4.21
CA TYR A 94 -18.58 -18.67 3.49
C TYR A 94 -19.51 -19.70 4.13
N GLU A 95 -19.53 -19.79 5.46
CA GLU A 95 -20.39 -20.68 6.23
C GLU A 95 -21.84 -20.16 6.29
N ASN A 96 -22.00 -18.85 6.43
CA ASN A 96 -23.31 -18.20 6.55
C ASN A 96 -23.95 -17.93 5.17
N ARG A 97 -24.18 -19.00 4.39
CA ARG A 97 -24.68 -18.91 3.01
C ARG A 97 -26.10 -18.41 2.88
N GLU A 98 -26.92 -18.57 3.92
CA GLU A 98 -28.31 -18.17 3.91
C GLU A 98 -28.51 -16.66 3.97
N ALA A 99 -27.55 -15.95 4.52
CA ALA A 99 -27.60 -14.50 4.64
C ALA A 99 -27.55 -13.76 3.28
N LYS A 100 -27.06 -14.39 2.21
CA LYS A 100 -26.95 -13.87 0.81
C LYS A 100 -26.36 -12.46 0.65
N GLU A 101 -25.73 -11.93 1.70
CA GLU A 101 -25.31 -10.53 1.76
C GLU A 101 -23.98 -10.31 1.05
N VAL A 102 -23.05 -11.26 1.13
CA VAL A 102 -21.85 -11.24 0.28
C VAL A 102 -22.15 -12.00 -1.00
N THR A 103 -22.39 -11.26 -2.07
CA THR A 103 -22.88 -11.84 -3.35
C THR A 103 -21.78 -12.56 -4.12
N SER A 104 -20.57 -12.02 -4.14
CA SER A 104 -19.42 -12.62 -4.82
C SER A 104 -18.86 -13.80 -4.04
N THR A 105 -18.86 -14.99 -4.63
CA THR A 105 -18.21 -16.17 -4.02
C THR A 105 -16.71 -16.00 -3.84
N TRP A 106 -16.08 -15.11 -4.60
CA TRP A 106 -14.68 -14.75 -4.47
C TRP A 106 -14.35 -13.96 -3.19
N ASN A 107 -15.34 -13.28 -2.61
CA ASN A 107 -15.14 -12.38 -1.48
C ASN A 107 -15.69 -12.97 -0.17
N ARG A 108 -16.19 -14.20 -0.22
CA ARG A 108 -16.62 -14.94 0.98
C ARG A 108 -15.42 -15.56 1.66
N THR A 109 -15.40 -15.48 2.99
CA THR A 109 -14.29 -15.98 3.82
C THR A 109 -14.77 -17.05 4.80
N GLU A 110 -13.89 -18.02 5.08
CA GLU A 110 -14.08 -19.00 6.14
C GLU A 110 -13.75 -18.38 7.50
N CYS A 111 -14.39 -18.81 8.59
CA CYS A 111 -14.07 -18.41 9.96
C CYS A 111 -13.40 -19.56 10.72
N PHE A 112 -12.31 -19.31 11.43
CA PHE A 112 -11.60 -20.31 12.23
C PHE A 112 -12.41 -20.80 13.44
N LEU A 113 -13.35 -19.98 13.93
CA LEU A 113 -14.23 -20.30 15.05
C LEU A 113 -15.63 -20.66 14.53
N ALA A 114 -16.21 -21.72 15.07
CA ALA A 114 -17.59 -22.11 14.80
C ALA A 114 -18.54 -21.62 15.90
N PRO A 115 -19.87 -21.53 15.63
CA PRO A 115 -20.87 -21.08 16.63
C PRO A 115 -20.93 -21.92 17.90
N ASP A 116 -20.52 -23.18 17.86
CA ASP A 116 -20.44 -24.08 19.01
C ASP A 116 -19.18 -23.90 19.86
N GLY A 117 -18.33 -22.92 19.50
CA GLY A 117 -17.06 -22.63 20.18
C GLY A 117 -15.89 -23.49 19.72
N SER A 118 -16.07 -24.41 18.78
CA SER A 118 -14.99 -25.23 18.24
C SER A 118 -14.09 -24.43 17.28
N TRP A 119 -12.77 -24.71 17.31
CA TRP A 119 -11.77 -24.09 16.47
C TRP A 119 -11.31 -25.03 15.37
N ASN A 120 -11.20 -24.51 14.16
CA ASN A 120 -10.66 -25.24 13.02
C ASN A 120 -9.67 -24.36 12.23
N PHE A 121 -8.39 -24.47 12.58
CA PHE A 121 -7.29 -23.79 11.90
C PHE A 121 -6.88 -24.46 10.56
N GLY A 122 -7.56 -25.50 10.12
CA GLY A 122 -7.43 -26.03 8.77
C GLY A 122 -8.13 -25.20 7.69
N LYS A 123 -8.97 -24.23 8.09
CA LYS A 123 -9.66 -23.30 7.18
C LYS A 123 -8.70 -22.23 6.65
N GLN A 124 -9.11 -21.47 5.64
CA GLN A 124 -8.29 -20.46 4.96
C GLN A 124 -6.93 -21.05 4.49
N ALA A 125 -6.93 -22.31 4.10
CA ALA A 125 -5.71 -23.08 3.83
C ALA A 125 -4.84 -22.48 2.72
N GLY A 126 -5.44 -21.80 1.75
CA GLY A 126 -4.73 -21.13 0.67
C GLY A 126 -3.99 -19.86 1.14
N GLN A 127 -4.62 -19.05 1.99
CA GLN A 127 -3.97 -17.90 2.62
C GLN A 127 -2.79 -18.37 3.49
N GLN A 128 -2.99 -19.42 4.29
CA GLN A 128 -1.94 -20.04 5.08
C GLN A 128 -0.78 -20.58 4.22
N TRP A 129 -1.08 -21.13 3.03
CA TRP A 129 -0.04 -21.54 2.09
C TRP A 129 0.87 -20.36 1.73
N PHE A 130 0.29 -19.18 1.44
CA PHE A 130 1.07 -17.99 1.14
C PHE A 130 1.82 -17.42 2.34
N MET A 131 1.30 -17.55 3.55
CA MET A 131 2.05 -17.20 4.76
C MET A 131 3.31 -18.06 4.89
N ARG A 132 3.21 -19.38 4.68
CA ARG A 132 4.38 -20.30 4.69
C ARG A 132 5.36 -19.95 3.57
N ALA A 133 4.87 -19.77 2.35
CA ALA A 133 5.69 -19.41 1.19
C ALA A 133 6.43 -18.07 1.36
N ALA A 134 5.82 -17.10 2.03
CA ALA A 134 6.43 -15.83 2.39
C ALA A 134 7.59 -16.03 3.39
N ARG A 135 7.36 -16.81 4.45
CA ARG A 135 8.37 -17.14 5.47
C ARG A 135 9.57 -17.88 4.87
N GLU A 136 9.33 -18.84 3.98
CA GLU A 136 10.37 -19.56 3.25
C GLU A 136 11.24 -18.65 2.39
N ARG A 137 10.72 -17.48 1.98
CA ARG A 137 11.42 -16.43 1.22
C ARG A 137 12.02 -15.34 2.09
N GLY A 138 12.01 -15.53 3.42
CA GLY A 138 12.62 -14.61 4.40
C GLY A 138 11.73 -13.43 4.79
N MET A 139 10.45 -13.41 4.40
CA MET A 139 9.47 -12.43 4.87
C MET A 139 8.59 -13.06 5.94
N ASN A 140 8.68 -12.60 7.19
CA ASN A 140 7.96 -13.19 8.32
C ASN A 140 7.23 -12.14 9.19
N ASP A 141 6.89 -10.98 8.66
CA ASP A 141 6.05 -10.00 9.34
C ASP A 141 4.64 -10.03 8.76
N PHE A 142 3.63 -10.25 9.60
CA PHE A 142 2.22 -10.35 9.20
C PHE A 142 1.38 -9.33 9.95
N LEU A 143 0.42 -8.75 9.21
CA LEU A 143 -0.68 -7.97 9.75
C LEU A 143 -1.96 -8.78 9.57
N PHE A 144 -2.65 -9.13 10.66
CA PHE A 144 -3.97 -9.72 10.62
C PHE A 144 -5.02 -8.62 10.67
N PHE A 145 -5.96 -8.62 9.70
CA PHE A 145 -7.04 -7.65 9.69
C PHE A 145 -8.41 -8.33 9.57
N ALA A 146 -9.42 -7.72 10.16
CA ALA A 146 -10.80 -8.18 10.10
C ALA A 146 -11.70 -7.14 9.44
N ASN A 147 -12.54 -7.59 8.49
CA ASN A 147 -13.61 -6.77 7.93
C ASN A 147 -14.87 -6.77 8.81
N SER A 148 -15.10 -7.83 9.56
CA SER A 148 -16.24 -8.02 10.45
C SER A 148 -15.88 -8.98 11.59
N ALA A 149 -16.65 -8.93 12.67
CA ALA A 149 -16.68 -10.01 13.66
C ALA A 149 -17.35 -11.28 13.07
N PRO A 150 -17.04 -12.48 13.61
CA PRO A 150 -17.75 -13.71 13.24
C PRO A 150 -19.27 -13.53 13.23
N TYR A 151 -19.96 -13.99 12.17
CA TYR A 151 -21.36 -13.70 11.94
C TYR A 151 -22.29 -14.01 13.12
N PHE A 152 -21.97 -15.01 13.92
CA PHE A 152 -22.75 -15.40 15.11
C PHE A 152 -22.53 -14.50 16.34
N MET A 153 -21.54 -13.59 16.28
CA MET A 153 -21.31 -12.55 17.29
C MET A 153 -21.93 -11.21 16.89
N THR A 154 -22.50 -11.11 15.68
CA THR A 154 -23.03 -9.86 15.15
C THR A 154 -24.49 -9.63 15.51
N ARG A 155 -24.92 -8.36 15.57
CA ARG A 155 -26.32 -7.96 15.78
C ARG A 155 -27.23 -8.41 14.65
N SER A 156 -26.70 -8.44 13.42
CA SER A 156 -27.46 -8.81 12.22
C SER A 156 -27.50 -10.32 11.96
N ALA A 157 -26.77 -11.14 12.72
CA ALA A 157 -26.46 -12.53 12.43
C ALA A 157 -25.82 -12.71 11.03
N SER A 158 -25.09 -11.70 10.57
CA SER A 158 -24.41 -11.63 9.28
C SER A 158 -23.07 -10.93 9.41
N THR A 159 -22.17 -11.21 8.47
CA THR A 159 -20.86 -10.52 8.37
C THR A 159 -20.95 -9.12 7.77
N VAL A 160 -22.18 -8.70 7.40
CA VAL A 160 -22.47 -7.38 6.85
C VAL A 160 -23.43 -6.64 7.78
N ALA A 161 -23.10 -5.40 8.10
CA ALA A 161 -23.96 -4.53 8.89
C ALA A 161 -25.25 -4.22 8.12
N ARG A 162 -26.38 -4.12 8.83
CA ARG A 162 -27.67 -3.73 8.24
C ARG A 162 -27.96 -2.24 8.38
N ASP A 163 -27.22 -1.56 9.22
CA ASP A 163 -27.34 -0.12 9.45
C ASP A 163 -25.98 0.47 9.86
N SER A 164 -25.92 1.79 9.92
CA SER A 164 -24.75 2.56 10.34
C SER A 164 -24.94 3.27 11.69
N ARG A 165 -25.74 2.69 12.60
CA ARG A 165 -25.99 3.26 13.94
C ARG A 165 -24.89 2.92 14.95
N GLY A 166 -23.99 2.03 14.62
CA GLY A 166 -22.88 1.55 15.44
C GLY A 166 -22.33 0.24 14.90
N ILE A 167 -21.35 -0.30 15.58
CA ILE A 167 -20.72 -1.56 15.19
C ILE A 167 -21.73 -2.71 15.10
N ASN A 168 -21.58 -3.56 14.09
CA ASN A 168 -22.42 -4.77 13.92
C ASN A 168 -21.98 -5.89 14.88
N LEU A 169 -21.68 -5.58 16.12
CA LEU A 169 -21.28 -6.48 17.17
C LEU A 169 -22.31 -6.45 18.30
N GLN A 170 -22.68 -7.60 18.87
CA GLN A 170 -23.55 -7.65 20.04
C GLN A 170 -22.85 -7.02 21.24
N GLU A 171 -23.59 -6.33 22.11
CA GLU A 171 -23.04 -5.55 23.23
C GLU A 171 -22.19 -6.38 24.20
N ASP A 172 -22.53 -7.66 24.37
CA ASP A 172 -21.85 -8.62 25.22
C ASP A 172 -20.73 -9.40 24.50
N LYS A 173 -20.32 -9.01 23.28
CA LYS A 173 -19.38 -9.74 22.43
C LYS A 173 -18.07 -9.01 22.10
N PHE A 174 -17.82 -7.85 22.69
CA PHE A 174 -16.57 -7.11 22.43
C PHE A 174 -15.32 -7.88 22.89
N ASP A 175 -15.37 -8.48 24.06
CA ASP A 175 -14.29 -9.31 24.60
C ASP A 175 -14.16 -10.66 23.85
N ASP A 176 -15.28 -11.28 23.41
CA ASP A 176 -15.26 -12.48 22.58
C ASP A 176 -14.60 -12.21 21.22
N PHE A 177 -14.91 -11.09 20.59
CA PHE A 177 -14.28 -10.69 19.32
C PHE A 177 -12.77 -10.41 19.50
N ALA A 178 -12.39 -9.72 20.56
CA ALA A 178 -11.00 -9.48 20.90
C ALA A 178 -10.24 -10.80 21.13
N ARG A 179 -10.85 -11.75 21.90
CA ARG A 179 -10.29 -13.09 22.09
C ARG A 179 -10.20 -13.89 20.79
N PHE A 180 -11.16 -13.76 19.90
CA PHE A 180 -11.10 -14.39 18.58
C PHE A 180 -9.84 -13.95 17.82
N LEU A 181 -9.60 -12.65 17.70
CA LEU A 181 -8.45 -12.10 16.98
C LEU A 181 -7.11 -12.46 17.66
N SER A 182 -7.04 -12.29 18.98
CA SER A 182 -5.80 -12.60 19.74
C SER A 182 -5.48 -14.10 19.71
N ARG A 183 -6.47 -14.98 19.76
CA ARG A 183 -6.28 -16.42 19.68
C ARG A 183 -5.86 -16.88 18.28
N CYS A 184 -6.39 -16.27 17.22
CA CYS A 184 -5.87 -16.46 15.86
C CYS A 184 -4.38 -16.08 15.82
N ALA A 185 -4.02 -14.90 16.32
CA ALA A 185 -2.63 -14.46 16.36
C ALA A 185 -1.75 -15.39 17.21
N ARG A 186 -2.25 -15.88 18.37
CA ARG A 186 -1.53 -16.81 19.23
C ARG A 186 -1.22 -18.13 18.51
N HIS A 187 -2.23 -18.73 17.87
CA HIS A 187 -2.06 -19.97 17.12
C HIS A 187 -0.93 -19.87 16.08
N PHE A 188 -0.99 -18.86 15.21
CA PHE A 188 0.03 -18.69 14.17
C PHE A 188 1.39 -18.25 14.74
N THR A 189 1.42 -17.54 15.86
CA THR A 189 2.68 -17.25 16.55
C THR A 189 3.32 -18.54 17.08
N ASP A 190 2.54 -19.48 17.61
CA ASP A 190 3.02 -20.79 18.07
C ASP A 190 3.55 -21.64 16.90
N GLU A 191 3.03 -21.44 15.68
CA GLU A 191 3.57 -22.05 14.45
C GLU A 191 4.82 -21.33 13.89
N GLY A 192 5.32 -20.29 14.57
CA GLY A 192 6.55 -19.56 14.21
C GLY A 192 6.35 -18.42 13.23
N PHE A 193 5.13 -17.93 13.04
CA PHE A 193 4.85 -16.70 12.30
C PHE A 193 4.94 -15.49 13.23
N ASN A 194 5.53 -14.40 12.76
CA ASN A 194 5.52 -13.14 13.49
C ASN A 194 4.26 -12.33 13.15
N ILE A 195 3.20 -12.55 13.94
CA ILE A 195 1.98 -11.73 13.82
C ILE A 195 2.24 -10.40 14.51
N ARG A 196 2.86 -9.50 13.77
CA ARG A 196 3.37 -8.23 14.28
C ARG A 196 2.27 -7.22 14.54
N TYR A 197 1.21 -7.26 13.74
CA TYR A 197 0.12 -6.29 13.80
C TYR A 197 -1.25 -6.97 13.74
N ILE A 198 -2.23 -6.37 14.42
CA ILE A 198 -3.64 -6.73 14.34
C ILE A 198 -4.44 -5.46 14.09
N SER A 199 -5.20 -5.45 13.00
CA SER A 199 -6.18 -4.40 12.66
C SER A 199 -7.58 -4.96 12.85
N PRO A 200 -8.29 -4.58 13.92
CA PRO A 200 -9.55 -5.22 14.28
C PRO A 200 -10.75 -4.74 13.46
N LEU A 201 -10.62 -3.62 12.76
CA LEU A 201 -11.68 -3.00 11.97
C LEU A 201 -11.12 -2.57 10.61
N ASN A 202 -11.96 -2.54 9.60
CA ASN A 202 -11.66 -2.05 8.27
C ASN A 202 -12.76 -1.09 7.81
N GLU A 203 -12.37 0.13 7.41
CA GLU A 203 -13.27 1.18 6.93
C GLU A 203 -14.51 1.40 7.81
N PRO A 204 -14.34 1.64 9.11
CA PRO A 204 -15.45 1.76 10.05
C PRO A 204 -16.39 2.95 9.76
N ASN A 205 -15.97 3.88 8.91
CA ASN A 205 -16.75 5.02 8.45
C ASN A 205 -17.63 4.74 7.22
N VAL A 206 -17.46 3.57 6.58
CA VAL A 206 -18.21 3.20 5.37
C VAL A 206 -19.54 2.53 5.73
N GLU A 207 -20.59 2.82 4.94
CA GLU A 207 -21.90 2.17 5.08
C GLU A 207 -21.89 0.75 4.51
N TRP A 208 -21.44 -0.19 5.30
CA TRP A 208 -21.45 -1.61 4.97
C TRP A 208 -22.86 -2.22 5.17
N HIS A 209 -23.87 -1.57 4.61
CA HIS A 209 -25.22 -2.10 4.60
C HIS A 209 -25.66 -2.36 3.17
N SER A 210 -26.67 -2.88 2.82
CA SER A 210 -27.25 -3.23 1.53
C SER A 210 -26.28 -3.19 0.31
N ASN A 211 -26.20 -4.23 -0.48
CA ASN A 211 -25.35 -4.41 -1.66
C ASN A 211 -23.84 -4.55 -1.37
N SER A 212 -23.48 -4.92 -0.15
CA SER A 212 -22.08 -5.18 0.14
C SER A 212 -21.57 -6.38 -0.65
N TRP A 213 -20.45 -6.20 -1.29
CA TRP A 213 -19.74 -7.24 -2.03
C TRP A 213 -18.67 -7.93 -1.19
N GLN A 214 -18.50 -7.50 0.06
CA GLN A 214 -17.56 -8.05 1.04
C GLN A 214 -18.15 -8.00 2.46
N GLU A 215 -17.51 -8.67 3.41
CA GLU A 215 -17.74 -8.50 4.83
C GLU A 215 -17.43 -7.05 5.25
N GLY A 216 -18.17 -6.50 6.23
CA GLY A 216 -17.93 -5.14 6.69
C GLY A 216 -18.83 -4.70 7.83
N THR A 217 -18.34 -3.76 8.64
CA THR A 217 -19.10 -3.15 9.73
C THR A 217 -18.79 -1.67 9.83
N PHE A 218 -19.83 -0.86 10.02
CA PHE A 218 -19.67 0.50 10.52
C PHE A 218 -19.26 0.46 12.00
N ALA A 219 -18.54 1.47 12.48
CA ALA A 219 -18.24 1.63 13.90
C ALA A 219 -18.09 3.13 14.23
N THR A 220 -18.65 3.53 15.37
CA THR A 220 -18.46 4.87 15.93
C THR A 220 -17.07 4.97 16.60
N LYS A 221 -16.66 6.20 16.98
CA LYS A 221 -15.43 6.39 17.78
C LYS A 221 -15.47 5.63 19.11
N ALA A 222 -16.63 5.59 19.77
CA ALA A 222 -16.83 4.82 20.98
C ALA A 222 -16.67 3.32 20.73
N ASP A 223 -17.22 2.80 19.62
CA ASP A 223 -17.05 1.40 19.23
C ASP A 223 -15.58 1.06 18.96
N ILE A 224 -14.87 1.90 18.21
CA ILE A 224 -13.43 1.73 17.94
C ILE A 224 -12.65 1.70 19.26
N TYR A 225 -12.92 2.64 20.16
CA TYR A 225 -12.28 2.68 21.48
C TYR A 225 -12.52 1.39 22.27
N ASN A 226 -13.77 0.90 22.33
CA ASN A 226 -14.14 -0.32 23.04
C ASN A 226 -13.46 -1.57 22.44
N VAL A 227 -13.47 -1.71 21.10
CA VAL A 227 -12.79 -2.81 20.41
C VAL A 227 -11.29 -2.80 20.70
N VAL A 228 -10.64 -1.64 20.61
CA VAL A 228 -9.20 -1.50 20.90
C VAL A 228 -8.91 -1.80 22.37
N SER A 229 -9.75 -1.34 23.30
CA SER A 229 -9.62 -1.61 24.75
C SER A 229 -9.66 -3.11 25.05
N GLU A 230 -10.64 -3.82 24.50
CA GLU A 230 -10.74 -5.28 24.74
C GLU A 230 -9.61 -6.04 24.04
N LEU A 231 -9.20 -5.62 22.84
CA LEU A 231 -8.09 -6.24 22.12
C LEU A 231 -6.74 -6.01 22.84
N ASP A 232 -6.52 -4.85 23.43
CA ASP A 232 -5.33 -4.58 24.26
C ASP A 232 -5.22 -5.54 25.45
N LYS A 233 -6.34 -5.79 26.14
CA LYS A 233 -6.44 -6.77 27.23
C LYS A 233 -6.18 -8.20 26.72
N ALA A 234 -6.79 -8.58 25.59
CA ALA A 234 -6.68 -9.92 25.03
C ALA A 234 -5.25 -10.22 24.53
N ILE A 235 -4.60 -9.29 23.84
CA ILE A 235 -3.18 -9.40 23.43
C ILE A 235 -2.28 -9.58 24.66
N THR A 236 -2.54 -8.80 25.72
CA THR A 236 -1.76 -8.88 26.96
C THR A 236 -1.97 -10.22 27.67
N ALA A 237 -3.20 -10.71 27.75
CA ALA A 237 -3.55 -11.98 28.38
C ALA A 237 -2.93 -13.19 27.64
N GLU A 238 -2.89 -13.16 26.31
CA GLU A 238 -2.23 -14.17 25.49
C GLU A 238 -0.69 -14.05 25.48
N GLY A 239 -0.10 -13.02 26.08
CA GLY A 239 1.35 -12.80 26.09
C GLY A 239 1.94 -12.52 24.70
N LEU A 240 1.16 -11.93 23.78
CA LEU A 240 1.59 -11.59 22.43
C LEU A 240 2.39 -10.29 22.40
N SER A 241 3.29 -10.18 21.42
CA SER A 241 4.00 -8.95 21.08
C SER A 241 3.32 -8.13 20.00
N SER A 242 2.20 -8.60 19.49
CA SER A 242 1.42 -7.95 18.43
C SER A 242 0.99 -6.54 18.83
N ARG A 243 0.94 -5.63 17.85
CA ARG A 243 0.52 -4.24 18.03
C ARG A 243 -0.79 -3.98 17.30
N ILE A 244 -1.64 -3.15 17.88
CA ILE A 244 -2.94 -2.77 17.30
C ILE A 244 -2.74 -1.64 16.31
N ILE A 245 -3.24 -1.80 15.08
CA ILE A 245 -3.31 -0.78 14.04
C ILE A 245 -4.76 -0.34 13.89
N THR A 246 -4.99 0.97 13.86
CA THR A 246 -6.32 1.57 13.80
C THR A 246 -6.21 3.04 13.35
N PRO A 247 -7.29 3.74 12.89
CA PRO A 247 -8.68 3.29 12.77
C PRO A 247 -9.02 2.64 11.42
N GLU A 248 -8.13 2.68 10.41
CA GLU A 248 -8.34 2.11 9.06
C GLU A 248 -9.53 2.77 8.33
N LEU A 249 -9.58 4.12 8.36
CA LEU A 249 -10.64 4.86 7.67
C LEU A 249 -10.50 4.72 6.14
N GLY A 250 -11.63 4.65 5.44
CA GLY A 250 -11.68 4.45 3.99
C GLY A 250 -11.17 5.63 3.15
N GLU A 251 -11.01 6.82 3.74
CA GLU A 251 -10.50 8.00 3.03
C GLU A 251 -9.67 8.89 3.97
N LEU A 252 -8.55 9.46 3.48
CA LEU A 252 -7.71 10.37 4.27
C LEU A 252 -8.45 11.59 4.79
N LYS A 253 -9.35 12.17 3.98
CA LYS A 253 -10.09 13.38 4.38
C LYS A 253 -10.88 13.17 5.68
N MET A 254 -11.33 11.96 5.95
CA MET A 254 -12.12 11.62 7.14
C MET A 254 -11.30 11.58 8.44
N LEU A 255 -9.97 11.67 8.35
CA LEU A 255 -9.11 11.82 9.52
C LEU A 255 -9.27 13.19 10.19
N PHE A 256 -9.67 14.23 9.45
CA PHE A 256 -9.69 15.62 9.91
C PHE A 256 -10.84 16.47 9.33
N GLU A 257 -11.78 15.87 8.62
CA GLU A 257 -12.98 16.54 8.12
C GLU A 257 -14.22 15.87 8.72
N VAL A 258 -15.18 16.69 9.15
CA VAL A 258 -16.48 16.20 9.58
C VAL A 258 -17.21 15.64 8.36
N ASP A 259 -17.68 14.40 8.43
CA ASP A 259 -18.57 13.85 7.40
C ASP A 259 -19.89 14.65 7.39
N ALA A 260 -20.30 15.12 6.20
CA ALA A 260 -21.57 15.85 6.01
C ALA A 260 -22.81 15.08 6.48
N ASN A 261 -22.69 13.75 6.63
CA ASN A 261 -23.75 12.89 7.14
C ASN A 261 -23.65 12.61 8.66
N ASP A 262 -22.76 13.29 9.36
CA ASP A 262 -22.62 13.25 10.83
C ASP A 262 -22.34 11.86 11.41
N ARG A 263 -21.80 10.94 10.59
CA ARG A 263 -21.59 9.55 10.99
C ARG A 263 -20.37 9.32 11.88
N MET A 264 -19.33 10.12 11.65
CA MET A 264 -18.18 10.25 12.54
C MET A 264 -17.90 11.73 12.77
N PRO A 265 -18.78 12.45 13.52
CA PRO A 265 -18.58 13.86 13.79
C PRO A 265 -17.25 14.04 14.53
N ASP A 266 -16.56 15.10 14.24
CA ASP A 266 -15.26 15.46 14.80
C ASP A 266 -14.04 14.76 14.17
N ASP A 267 -12.94 15.44 14.33
CA ASP A 267 -11.61 15.05 13.92
C ASP A 267 -11.14 13.77 14.65
N ILE A 268 -10.91 12.71 13.90
CA ILE A 268 -10.44 11.42 14.41
C ILE A 268 -9.06 11.56 15.05
N ILE A 269 -8.17 12.33 14.45
CA ILE A 269 -6.81 12.55 14.98
C ILE A 269 -6.92 13.20 16.35
N ARG A 270 -7.73 14.26 16.47
CA ARG A 270 -7.91 14.99 17.71
C ARG A 270 -8.60 14.13 18.79
N SER A 271 -9.62 13.38 18.41
CA SER A 271 -10.37 12.54 19.35
C SER A 271 -9.57 11.35 19.88
N MET A 272 -8.75 10.70 19.04
CA MET A 272 -8.15 9.40 19.35
C MET A 272 -6.63 9.45 19.58
N PHE A 273 -5.92 10.40 19.00
CA PHE A 273 -4.46 10.47 19.03
C PHE A 273 -3.91 11.71 19.76
N TYR A 274 -4.74 12.38 20.53
CA TYR A 274 -4.35 13.38 21.53
C TYR A 274 -4.59 12.82 22.93
N LYS A 275 -3.75 13.21 23.89
CA LYS A 275 -3.86 12.74 25.29
C LYS A 275 -5.19 13.12 25.95
N ASP A 276 -5.70 14.28 25.61
CA ASP A 276 -6.96 14.84 26.09
C ASP A 276 -8.14 14.62 25.13
N GLY A 277 -7.95 13.77 24.12
CA GLY A 277 -9.01 13.37 23.21
C GLY A 277 -10.09 12.55 23.93
N ALA A 278 -11.37 12.72 23.55
CA ALA A 278 -12.50 12.07 24.20
C ALA A 278 -12.44 10.54 24.16
N TYR A 279 -11.79 10.00 23.13
CA TYR A 279 -11.58 8.57 22.92
C TYR A 279 -10.09 8.24 22.74
N SER A 280 -9.23 8.89 23.53
CA SER A 280 -7.78 8.74 23.41
C SER A 280 -7.32 7.29 23.51
N LEU A 281 -6.64 6.80 22.49
CA LEU A 281 -6.09 5.46 22.43
C LEU A 281 -4.66 5.37 22.99
N LEU A 282 -4.01 6.52 23.23
CA LEU A 282 -2.59 6.60 23.60
C LEU A 282 -2.24 5.95 24.95
N GLY A 283 -3.23 5.57 25.75
CA GLY A 283 -3.06 4.86 27.02
C GLY A 283 -2.94 3.35 26.88
N PHE A 284 -3.27 2.76 25.73
CA PHE A 284 -3.24 1.30 25.55
C PHE A 284 -1.82 0.80 25.29
N LYS A 285 -1.45 -0.25 26.01
CA LYS A 285 -0.09 -0.82 26.01
C LYS A 285 0.33 -1.37 24.65
N ASN A 286 -0.60 -2.02 23.97
CA ASN A 286 -0.33 -2.71 22.72
C ASN A 286 -0.71 -1.87 21.48
N LEU A 287 -1.15 -0.62 21.66
CA LEU A 287 -1.35 0.28 20.53
C LEU A 287 -0.01 0.50 19.80
N TYR A 288 0.00 0.36 18.50
CA TYR A 288 1.06 0.96 17.68
C TYR A 288 0.67 2.43 17.50
N ASN A 289 1.47 3.35 18.02
CA ASN A 289 1.14 4.80 17.93
C ASN A 289 1.19 5.27 16.48
N CYS A 290 0.18 4.89 15.72
CA CYS A 290 0.06 5.07 14.28
C CYS A 290 -1.41 5.28 13.90
N VAL A 291 -1.67 6.31 13.12
CA VAL A 291 -2.94 6.47 12.42
C VAL A 291 -2.86 5.72 11.10
N ALA A 292 -3.76 4.78 10.89
CA ALA A 292 -3.89 4.05 9.64
C ALA A 292 -5.14 4.53 8.88
N ALA A 293 -4.99 4.83 7.61
CA ALA A 293 -6.10 5.19 6.73
C ALA A 293 -5.80 4.85 5.28
N HIS A 294 -6.87 4.75 4.48
CA HIS A 294 -6.83 4.45 3.07
C HIS A 294 -6.76 5.74 2.24
N ASP A 295 -6.07 5.68 1.10
CA ASP A 295 -5.79 6.87 0.29
C ASP A 295 -6.82 7.13 -0.82
N TYR A 296 -7.96 6.43 -0.79
CA TYR A 296 -8.97 6.50 -1.84
C TYR A 296 -9.48 7.92 -2.07
N TRP A 297 -9.73 8.25 -3.35
CA TRP A 297 -10.31 9.52 -3.84
C TRP A 297 -9.58 10.80 -3.42
N THR A 298 -8.32 10.68 -3.01
CA THR A 298 -7.46 11.82 -2.66
C THR A 298 -6.21 11.94 -3.52
N ALA A 299 -6.14 11.19 -4.64
CA ALA A 299 -4.98 11.15 -5.51
C ALA A 299 -5.05 12.13 -6.70
N TYR A 300 -6.23 12.66 -7.01
CA TYR A 300 -6.46 13.59 -8.12
C TYR A 300 -7.49 14.67 -7.76
N PRO A 301 -7.32 15.92 -8.21
CA PRO A 301 -6.18 16.45 -8.97
C PRO A 301 -4.88 16.55 -8.13
N PRO A 302 -3.72 16.83 -8.77
CA PRO A 302 -2.44 16.96 -8.04
C PRO A 302 -2.46 17.95 -6.88
N THR A 303 -3.27 19.00 -6.95
CA THR A 303 -3.48 19.95 -5.84
C THR A 303 -4.08 19.25 -4.64
N LEU A 304 -5.14 18.47 -4.81
CA LEU A 304 -5.77 17.71 -3.72
C LEU A 304 -4.79 16.70 -3.12
N LEU A 305 -4.04 15.99 -3.98
CA LEU A 305 -3.02 15.03 -3.54
C LEU A 305 -2.02 15.68 -2.57
N VAL A 306 -1.46 16.82 -2.97
CA VAL A 306 -0.43 17.54 -2.19
C VAL A 306 -1.04 18.15 -0.91
N ASP A 307 -2.19 18.80 -1.02
CA ASP A 307 -2.83 19.49 0.11
C ASP A 307 -3.22 18.51 1.22
N MET A 308 -3.83 17.36 0.86
CA MET A 308 -4.24 16.34 1.83
C MET A 308 -3.04 15.79 2.63
N ARG A 309 -1.96 15.43 1.94
CA ARG A 309 -0.75 14.86 2.58
C ARG A 309 -0.02 15.89 3.44
N THR A 310 0.06 17.11 2.96
CA THR A 310 0.69 18.20 3.71
C THR A 310 -0.09 18.53 4.99
N ARG A 311 -1.41 18.63 4.88
CA ARG A 311 -2.30 18.84 6.04
C ARG A 311 -2.17 17.70 7.05
N LEU A 312 -2.24 16.45 6.59
CA LEU A 312 -2.13 15.28 7.46
C LEU A 312 -0.82 15.30 8.26
N HIS A 313 0.31 15.60 7.58
CA HIS A 313 1.60 15.73 8.27
C HIS A 313 1.61 16.84 9.31
N GLN A 314 1.00 17.99 9.00
CA GLN A 314 0.90 19.10 9.93
C GLN A 314 0.09 18.74 11.18
N ASP A 315 -1.07 18.10 11.00
CA ASP A 315 -1.95 17.71 12.11
C ASP A 315 -1.30 16.64 13.00
N LEU A 316 -0.64 15.64 12.40
CA LEU A 316 0.10 14.62 13.17
C LEU A 316 1.34 15.19 13.87
N THR A 317 1.99 16.19 13.30
CA THR A 317 3.11 16.88 13.95
C THR A 317 2.61 17.74 15.11
N ALA A 318 1.47 18.41 14.93
CA ALA A 318 0.89 19.30 15.95
C ALA A 318 0.44 18.54 17.21
N ASN A 319 0.12 17.23 17.12
CA ASN A 319 -0.25 16.45 18.29
C ASN A 319 0.91 16.22 19.27
N GLY A 320 2.16 16.39 18.82
CA GLY A 320 3.38 16.27 19.64
C GLY A 320 3.64 14.89 20.24
N MET A 321 2.90 13.85 19.79
CA MET A 321 2.97 12.49 20.35
C MET A 321 3.85 11.54 19.54
N GLY A 322 4.49 12.05 18.47
CA GLY A 322 5.26 11.21 17.56
C GLY A 322 4.41 10.15 16.85
N THR A 323 3.12 10.45 16.65
CA THR A 323 2.18 9.54 15.99
C THR A 323 2.58 9.36 14.54
N LYS A 324 2.79 8.10 14.14
CA LYS A 324 3.11 7.72 12.76
C LYS A 324 1.85 7.76 11.89
N PHE A 325 2.06 7.70 10.58
CA PHE A 325 1.00 7.49 9.60
C PHE A 325 1.29 6.25 8.76
N TRP A 326 0.28 5.44 8.49
CA TRP A 326 0.29 4.37 7.51
C TRP A 326 -0.74 4.63 6.42
N ALA A 327 -0.29 4.70 5.17
CA ALA A 327 -1.15 4.51 4.00
C ALA A 327 -1.45 3.01 3.91
N SER A 328 -2.43 2.57 4.68
CA SER A 328 -2.66 1.16 4.98
C SER A 328 -3.45 0.41 3.92
N GLU A 329 -4.01 1.14 2.94
CA GLU A 329 -4.67 0.55 1.79
C GLU A 329 -4.81 1.54 0.64
N TYR A 330 -4.47 1.09 -0.57
CA TYR A 330 -4.76 1.82 -1.80
C TYR A 330 -4.83 0.88 -3.01
N CYS A 331 -5.76 1.17 -3.90
CA CYS A 331 -5.74 0.82 -5.31
C CYS A 331 -6.43 1.93 -6.09
N ILE A 332 -6.36 1.93 -7.42
CA ILE A 332 -7.01 2.95 -8.23
C ILE A 332 -8.51 2.62 -8.34
N LEU A 333 -9.37 3.31 -7.59
CA LEU A 333 -10.82 3.24 -7.69
C LEU A 333 -11.43 4.42 -8.46
N GLU A 334 -10.72 5.55 -8.49
CA GLU A 334 -11.13 6.75 -9.20
C GLU A 334 -10.97 6.63 -10.72
N LYS A 335 -11.73 7.45 -11.44
CA LYS A 335 -11.59 7.68 -12.88
C LYS A 335 -11.29 9.15 -13.11
N ASN A 336 -10.22 9.44 -13.86
CA ASN A 336 -9.82 10.80 -14.21
C ASN A 336 -9.05 10.83 -15.54
N ASP A 337 -8.78 12.03 -16.05
CA ASP A 337 -8.17 12.22 -17.36
C ASP A 337 -6.71 11.74 -17.44
N GLU A 338 -5.98 11.65 -16.32
CA GLU A 338 -4.59 11.18 -16.30
C GLU A 338 -4.48 9.65 -16.49
N ILE A 339 -5.49 8.93 -16.05
CA ILE A 339 -5.51 7.46 -16.03
C ILE A 339 -6.49 6.89 -17.03
N THR A 340 -6.68 7.56 -18.16
CA THR A 340 -7.46 7.00 -19.29
C THR A 340 -6.99 5.58 -19.56
N MET A 341 -7.92 4.64 -19.46
CA MET A 341 -7.62 3.20 -19.52
C MET A 341 -7.14 2.82 -20.92
N PRO A 342 -5.89 2.39 -21.06
CA PRO A 342 -5.39 1.90 -22.33
C PRO A 342 -5.97 0.51 -22.63
N PRO A 343 -5.94 0.05 -23.91
CA PRO A 343 -6.39 -1.29 -24.29
C PRO A 343 -5.67 -2.44 -23.52
N SER A 344 -4.46 -2.17 -23.01
CA SER A 344 -3.70 -3.10 -22.17
C SER A 344 -3.17 -2.41 -20.93
N PRO A 345 -3.92 -2.39 -19.81
CA PRO A 345 -3.51 -1.74 -18.56
C PRO A 345 -2.17 -2.27 -18.01
N THR A 346 -1.86 -3.53 -18.25
CA THR A 346 -0.62 -4.18 -17.78
C THR A 346 0.65 -3.52 -18.31
N LYS A 347 0.58 -2.88 -19.47
CA LYS A 347 1.70 -2.20 -20.13
C LYS A 347 1.68 -0.67 -19.99
N SER A 348 0.68 -0.10 -19.32
CA SER A 348 0.57 1.34 -19.19
C SER A 348 1.52 1.90 -18.16
N ILE A 349 2.59 2.55 -18.61
CA ILE A 349 3.49 3.30 -17.73
C ILE A 349 2.77 4.47 -17.03
N ASN A 350 1.71 5.01 -17.61
CA ASN A 350 0.91 6.07 -16.98
C ASN A 350 0.32 5.62 -15.64
N LEU A 351 -0.23 4.40 -15.56
CA LEU A 351 -0.72 3.84 -14.29
C LEU A 351 0.43 3.60 -13.30
N GLY A 352 1.58 3.13 -13.78
CA GLY A 352 2.78 2.99 -12.94
C GLY A 352 3.26 4.31 -12.37
N LEU A 353 3.32 5.37 -13.17
CA LEU A 353 3.70 6.72 -12.75
C LEU A 353 2.68 7.32 -11.79
N TYR A 354 1.39 7.12 -12.05
CA TYR A 354 0.32 7.57 -11.16
C TYR A 354 0.48 6.98 -9.76
N VAL A 355 0.65 5.66 -9.67
CA VAL A 355 0.90 4.96 -8.40
C VAL A 355 2.20 5.41 -7.74
N ALA A 356 3.30 5.54 -8.50
CA ALA A 356 4.58 6.00 -7.96
C ALA A 356 4.48 7.42 -7.37
N ARG A 357 3.71 8.33 -8.00
CA ARG A 357 3.44 9.67 -7.46
C ARG A 357 2.70 9.62 -6.13
N ILE A 358 1.71 8.73 -6.00
CA ILE A 358 0.96 8.55 -4.75
C ILE A 358 1.91 8.04 -3.66
N ILE A 359 2.64 6.95 -3.92
CA ILE A 359 3.63 6.41 -2.97
C ILE A 359 4.63 7.50 -2.55
N HIS A 360 5.15 8.26 -3.52
CA HIS A 360 6.06 9.37 -3.23
C HIS A 360 5.41 10.41 -2.31
N SER A 361 4.19 10.82 -2.61
CA SER A 361 3.49 11.85 -1.84
C SER A 361 3.17 11.40 -0.42
N ASP A 362 2.76 10.16 -0.24
CA ASP A 362 2.52 9.58 1.09
C ASP A 362 3.81 9.51 1.90
N LEU A 363 4.89 9.00 1.32
CA LEU A 363 6.19 8.88 2.01
C LEU A 363 6.87 10.24 2.23
N ALA A 364 6.81 11.17 1.27
CA ALA A 364 7.59 12.40 1.32
C ALA A 364 6.81 13.60 1.90
N LEU A 365 5.50 13.68 1.70
CA LEU A 365 4.67 14.79 2.17
C LEU A 365 3.90 14.44 3.44
N ALA A 366 3.24 13.27 3.50
CA ALA A 366 2.54 12.82 4.71
C ALA A 366 3.45 12.15 5.73
N ASN A 367 4.72 11.88 5.42
CA ASN A 367 5.65 11.12 6.27
C ASN A 367 5.13 9.71 6.61
N ALA A 368 4.43 9.06 5.67
CA ALA A 368 3.98 7.69 5.88
C ALA A 368 5.16 6.76 6.17
N SER A 369 5.03 5.92 7.19
CA SER A 369 6.01 4.89 7.53
C SER A 369 5.71 3.53 6.91
N ALA A 370 4.47 3.32 6.41
CA ALA A 370 4.11 2.15 5.62
C ALA A 370 3.24 2.53 4.42
N TRP A 371 3.29 1.66 3.42
CA TRP A 371 2.43 1.79 2.24
C TRP A 371 1.95 0.41 1.78
N GLN A 372 0.62 0.21 1.60
CA GLN A 372 0.04 -1.09 1.38
C GLN A 372 -0.98 -1.08 0.24
N TRP A 373 -0.91 -2.11 -0.60
CA TRP A 373 -1.77 -2.26 -1.78
C TRP A 373 -3.00 -3.14 -1.52
N TRP A 374 -4.13 -2.76 -2.08
CA TRP A 374 -5.37 -3.53 -2.19
C TRP A 374 -5.64 -3.97 -3.63
N THR A 375 -5.64 -5.23 -4.02
CA THR A 375 -5.16 -6.47 -3.43
C THR A 375 -3.96 -6.99 -4.21
N ALA A 376 -3.18 -7.91 -3.67
CA ALA A 376 -1.99 -8.44 -4.35
C ALA A 376 -2.34 -9.09 -5.69
N VAL A 377 -3.44 -9.85 -5.72
CA VAL A 377 -3.99 -10.46 -6.93
C VAL A 377 -5.44 -10.06 -7.13
N SER A 378 -5.86 -9.91 -8.38
CA SER A 378 -7.24 -9.60 -8.71
C SER A 378 -7.64 -10.27 -10.01
N LEU A 379 -8.94 -10.35 -10.28
CA LEU A 379 -9.45 -10.82 -11.57
C LEU A 379 -9.13 -9.80 -12.66
N ASN A 380 -9.01 -10.28 -13.90
CA ASN A 380 -8.63 -9.43 -15.03
C ASN A 380 -9.58 -8.25 -15.27
N GLU A 381 -10.83 -8.38 -14.87
CA GLU A 381 -11.90 -7.40 -15.09
C GLU A 381 -11.96 -6.31 -14.01
N ASP A 382 -11.37 -6.55 -12.83
CA ASP A 382 -11.23 -5.56 -11.77
C ASP A 382 -10.15 -4.54 -12.11
N VAL A 383 -10.42 -3.70 -13.06
CA VAL A 383 -9.44 -2.92 -13.80
C VAL A 383 -8.48 -2.09 -12.95
N PRO A 384 -8.89 -1.35 -11.92
CA PRO A 384 -7.95 -0.51 -11.19
C PRO A 384 -7.20 -1.22 -10.04
N VAL A 385 -7.62 -2.41 -9.65
CA VAL A 385 -7.11 -3.13 -8.46
C VAL A 385 -5.89 -4.02 -8.76
N ARG A 386 -5.27 -3.89 -9.93
CA ARG A 386 -4.33 -4.88 -10.47
C ARG A 386 -2.87 -4.62 -10.15
N LEU A 387 -2.29 -5.30 -9.16
CA LEU A 387 -0.83 -5.56 -9.17
C LEU A 387 -0.51 -6.77 -10.07
N LEU A 388 -1.19 -7.88 -9.82
CA LEU A 388 -1.00 -9.15 -10.49
C LEU A 388 -2.37 -9.68 -10.95
N PRO A 389 -2.84 -9.33 -12.16
CA PRO A 389 -4.09 -9.85 -12.69
C PRO A 389 -4.01 -11.36 -12.92
N LEU A 390 -5.06 -12.05 -12.47
CA LEU A 390 -5.27 -13.48 -12.72
C LEU A 390 -6.12 -13.62 -13.98
N LYS A 391 -5.68 -14.45 -14.93
CA LYS A 391 -6.36 -14.68 -16.20
C LYS A 391 -6.51 -16.15 -16.52
N ASP A 392 -7.71 -16.55 -16.93
CA ASP A 392 -8.01 -17.81 -17.59
C ASP A 392 -9.22 -17.64 -18.53
N SER A 393 -9.79 -18.75 -19.02
CA SER A 393 -10.91 -18.79 -19.95
C SER A 393 -12.22 -18.25 -19.36
N SER A 394 -12.38 -18.31 -18.04
CA SER A 394 -13.55 -17.78 -17.32
C SER A 394 -13.17 -17.37 -15.89
N GLU A 395 -14.02 -16.55 -15.25
CA GLU A 395 -13.89 -16.20 -13.84
C GLU A 395 -13.92 -17.41 -12.91
N GLU A 396 -14.71 -18.43 -13.24
CA GLU A 396 -14.78 -19.64 -12.43
C GLU A 396 -13.53 -20.51 -12.57
N SER A 397 -13.00 -20.66 -13.80
CA SER A 397 -11.79 -21.47 -14.03
C SER A 397 -10.55 -20.91 -13.37
N VAL A 398 -10.46 -19.58 -13.23
CA VAL A 398 -9.34 -18.89 -12.53
C VAL A 398 -9.21 -19.32 -11.08
N LYS A 399 -10.26 -19.83 -10.43
CA LYS A 399 -10.14 -20.39 -9.07
C LYS A 399 -9.18 -21.58 -9.00
N TYR A 400 -9.04 -22.32 -10.08
CA TYR A 400 -8.30 -23.59 -10.12
C TYR A 400 -6.98 -23.50 -10.86
N ASP A 401 -6.88 -22.64 -11.85
CA ASP A 401 -5.67 -22.40 -12.64
C ASP A 401 -5.74 -21.03 -13.34
N GLY A 402 -4.60 -20.57 -13.86
CA GLY A 402 -4.55 -19.33 -14.62
C GLY A 402 -3.14 -18.90 -14.99
N THR A 403 -3.05 -17.69 -15.51
CA THR A 403 -1.80 -17.00 -15.81
C THR A 403 -1.68 -15.74 -14.96
N ILE A 404 -0.45 -15.32 -14.72
CA ILE A 404 -0.10 -14.14 -13.94
C ILE A 404 0.83 -13.28 -14.77
N GLN A 405 0.57 -12.01 -14.84
CA GLN A 405 1.45 -11.04 -15.50
C GLN A 405 1.59 -9.78 -14.61
N PRO A 406 2.81 -9.45 -14.13
CA PRO A 406 3.05 -8.21 -13.41
C PRO A 406 2.68 -6.99 -14.26
N THR A 407 2.04 -6.01 -13.63
CA THR A 407 1.68 -4.74 -14.27
C THR A 407 2.76 -3.68 -14.07
N LYS A 408 2.64 -2.52 -14.73
CA LYS A 408 3.52 -1.38 -14.44
C LYS A 408 3.30 -0.82 -13.03
N MET A 409 2.10 -0.98 -12.45
CA MET A 409 1.84 -0.64 -11.05
C MET A 409 2.61 -1.55 -10.08
N PHE A 410 2.70 -2.85 -10.40
CA PHE A 410 3.53 -3.78 -9.64
C PHE A 410 5.01 -3.33 -9.64
N TRP A 411 5.57 -3.01 -10.80
CA TRP A 411 6.96 -2.60 -10.90
C TRP A 411 7.21 -1.19 -10.34
N ALA A 412 6.22 -0.29 -10.41
CA ALA A 412 6.27 1.01 -9.74
C ALA A 412 6.39 0.84 -8.23
N THR A 413 5.56 -0.03 -7.63
CA THR A 413 5.65 -0.36 -6.20
C THR A 413 6.98 -1.05 -5.87
N ALA A 414 7.46 -1.94 -6.74
CA ALA A 414 8.73 -2.64 -6.55
C ALA A 414 9.96 -1.70 -6.55
N ASN A 415 9.90 -0.55 -7.25
CA ASN A 415 10.96 0.49 -7.16
C ASN A 415 11.17 0.98 -5.72
N TYR A 416 10.15 0.90 -4.89
CA TYR A 416 10.22 1.22 -3.46
C TYR A 416 10.47 -0.04 -2.62
N SER A 417 9.55 -0.99 -2.66
CA SER A 417 9.48 -2.10 -1.71
C SER A 417 10.68 -3.06 -1.76
N PHE A 418 11.29 -3.25 -2.94
CA PHE A 418 12.46 -4.12 -3.08
C PHE A 418 13.70 -3.55 -2.40
N PHE A 419 13.91 -2.25 -2.52
CA PHE A 419 15.14 -1.58 -2.07
C PHE A 419 15.00 -0.93 -0.70
N ILE A 420 13.86 -0.31 -0.39
CA ILE A 420 13.60 0.38 0.86
C ILE A 420 13.02 -0.63 1.86
N ARG A 421 13.75 -0.83 2.96
CA ARG A 421 13.43 -1.89 3.92
C ARG A 421 13.02 -1.34 5.28
N PRO A 422 12.29 -2.13 6.10
CA PRO A 422 12.02 -1.77 7.48
C PRO A 422 13.28 -1.35 8.23
N GLY A 423 13.19 -0.26 9.00
CA GLY A 423 14.31 0.34 9.72
C GLY A 423 15.11 1.37 8.93
N MET A 424 14.92 1.49 7.61
CA MET A 424 15.49 2.62 6.85
C MET A 424 14.77 3.92 7.20
N HIS A 425 15.53 5.01 7.30
CA HIS A 425 14.98 6.35 7.44
C HIS A 425 14.88 7.05 6.08
N ARG A 426 13.76 7.74 5.84
CA ARG A 426 13.77 8.76 4.80
C ARG A 426 14.73 9.89 5.22
N ILE A 427 15.53 10.37 4.27
CA ILE A 427 16.52 11.41 4.48
C ILE A 427 16.32 12.58 3.53
N ASP A 428 16.93 13.72 3.86
CA ASP A 428 16.78 14.93 3.08
C ASP A 428 17.43 14.80 1.69
N ILE A 429 16.68 15.24 0.69
CA ILE A 429 17.14 15.45 -0.69
C ILE A 429 16.54 16.73 -1.22
N ARG A 430 17.37 17.62 -1.77
CA ARG A 430 16.94 18.94 -2.25
C ARG A 430 17.77 19.43 -3.43
N PRO A 431 17.21 20.30 -4.28
CA PRO A 431 17.97 20.97 -5.31
C PRO A 431 19.14 21.76 -4.69
N ALA A 432 20.30 21.74 -5.34
CA ALA A 432 21.46 22.54 -4.90
C ALA A 432 21.22 24.05 -5.06
N LYS A 433 20.33 24.43 -5.97
CA LYS A 433 19.90 25.82 -6.23
C LYS A 433 18.41 25.89 -6.46
N GLY A 434 17.78 26.95 -5.94
CA GLY A 434 16.35 27.14 -6.06
C GLY A 434 15.54 26.23 -5.13
N GLN A 435 14.24 26.28 -5.30
CA GLN A 435 13.26 25.42 -4.62
C GLN A 435 12.25 24.95 -5.67
N VAL A 436 11.76 23.76 -5.52
CA VAL A 436 10.66 23.19 -6.31
C VAL A 436 9.52 22.94 -5.34
N SER A 437 8.36 23.49 -5.60
CA SER A 437 7.19 23.23 -4.76
C SER A 437 6.73 21.77 -4.90
N PRO A 438 6.11 21.18 -3.85
CA PRO A 438 5.55 19.83 -3.96
C PRO A 438 4.56 19.68 -5.12
N LEU A 439 3.76 20.70 -5.40
CA LEU A 439 2.80 20.68 -6.51
C LEU A 439 3.51 20.66 -7.88
N GLU A 440 4.53 21.49 -8.07
CA GLU A 440 5.34 21.50 -9.29
C GLU A 440 6.07 20.15 -9.46
N ALA A 441 6.66 19.63 -8.40
CA ALA A 441 7.31 18.32 -8.41
C ALA A 441 6.35 17.21 -8.81
N SER A 442 5.11 17.22 -8.29
CA SER A 442 4.11 16.17 -8.51
C SER A 442 3.72 15.96 -9.98
N THR A 443 4.00 16.94 -10.85
CA THR A 443 3.75 16.87 -12.29
C THR A 443 5.03 16.88 -13.14
N SER A 444 6.20 16.89 -12.49
CA SER A 444 7.49 16.96 -13.17
C SER A 444 8.48 15.90 -12.67
N LEU A 445 9.39 16.28 -11.79
CA LEU A 445 10.46 15.41 -11.29
C LEU A 445 10.35 15.30 -9.76
N MET A 446 10.08 14.10 -9.26
CA MET A 446 9.98 13.81 -7.83
C MET A 446 11.15 12.95 -7.38
N LEU A 447 11.78 13.31 -6.26
CA LEU A 447 12.89 12.58 -5.68
C LEU A 447 12.66 12.35 -4.19
N SER A 448 12.94 11.12 -3.72
CA SER A 448 13.01 10.80 -2.30
C SER A 448 14.17 9.87 -2.02
N SER A 449 14.83 10.04 -0.87
CA SER A 449 16.02 9.25 -0.50
C SER A 449 15.83 8.59 0.86
N TYR A 450 16.42 7.40 1.01
CA TYR A 450 16.30 6.55 2.20
C TYR A 450 17.65 5.93 2.52
N THR A 451 17.92 5.68 3.83
CA THR A 451 19.18 5.06 4.24
C THR A 451 19.02 4.20 5.49
N ASP A 452 19.84 3.16 5.58
CA ASP A 452 20.11 2.38 6.81
C ASP A 452 21.50 2.70 7.41
N GLY A 453 22.17 3.72 6.86
CA GLY A 453 23.54 4.09 7.22
C GLY A 453 24.62 3.32 6.47
N LYS A 454 24.27 2.26 5.72
CA LYS A 454 25.21 1.47 4.89
C LYS A 454 25.00 1.73 3.41
N GLN A 455 23.77 1.88 3.00
CA GLN A 455 23.37 2.20 1.63
C GLN A 455 22.40 3.37 1.61
N THR A 456 22.40 4.07 0.49
CA THR A 456 21.41 5.12 0.20
C THR A 456 20.63 4.74 -1.04
N ILE A 457 19.31 4.74 -0.91
CA ILE A 457 18.36 4.45 -1.98
C ILE A 457 17.69 5.77 -2.37
N THR A 458 17.76 6.14 -3.64
CA THR A 458 17.04 7.31 -4.15
C THR A 458 16.06 6.87 -5.23
N VAL A 459 14.78 7.12 -5.04
CA VAL A 459 13.75 6.91 -6.05
C VAL A 459 13.47 8.23 -6.75
N ILE A 460 13.54 8.21 -8.08
CA ILE A 460 13.35 9.36 -8.97
C ILE A 460 12.21 9.04 -9.92
N ILE A 461 11.20 9.87 -9.95
CA ILE A 461 10.06 9.73 -10.86
C ILE A 461 10.12 10.87 -11.87
N ASN A 462 10.32 10.56 -13.14
CA ASN A 462 10.21 11.52 -14.22
C ASN A 462 8.80 11.44 -14.83
N TYR A 463 7.97 12.38 -14.46
CA TYR A 463 6.59 12.48 -14.94
C TYR A 463 6.49 13.21 -16.29
N THR A 464 7.59 13.80 -16.78
CA THR A 464 7.63 14.58 -18.03
C THR A 464 7.82 13.70 -19.27
N ALA A 465 7.57 14.27 -20.43
CA ALA A 465 7.76 13.63 -21.74
C ALA A 465 9.22 13.68 -22.24
N ASP A 466 10.11 14.34 -21.49
CA ASP A 466 11.50 14.55 -21.88
C ASP A 466 12.46 13.86 -20.91
N ASP A 467 13.60 13.43 -21.41
CA ASP A 467 14.71 12.94 -20.58
C ASP A 467 15.24 14.07 -19.69
N GLN A 468 15.47 13.77 -18.42
CA GLN A 468 15.92 14.76 -17.45
C GLN A 468 17.40 14.54 -17.08
N PRO A 469 18.30 15.44 -17.50
CA PRO A 469 19.68 15.41 -17.07
C PRO A 469 19.77 15.92 -15.62
N LEU A 470 20.36 15.09 -14.72
CA LEU A 470 20.57 15.49 -13.33
C LEU A 470 21.87 14.96 -12.77
N SER A 471 22.31 15.53 -11.64
CA SER A 471 23.40 15.01 -10.84
C SER A 471 22.97 14.83 -9.39
N LEU A 472 23.47 13.77 -8.75
CA LEU A 472 23.26 13.50 -7.33
C LEU A 472 24.58 13.68 -6.58
N ARG A 473 24.55 14.47 -5.50
CA ARG A 473 25.66 14.56 -4.55
C ARG A 473 25.26 13.79 -3.29
N CYS A 474 25.90 12.63 -3.09
CA CYS A 474 25.69 11.74 -1.96
C CYS A 474 27.02 11.46 -1.28
N GLY A 475 27.39 12.29 -0.28
CA GLY A 475 28.71 12.22 0.37
C GLY A 475 29.85 12.23 -0.64
N SER A 476 30.75 11.24 -0.55
CA SER A 476 31.89 11.05 -1.46
C SER A 476 31.60 10.09 -2.62
N ALA A 477 30.42 9.50 -2.70
CA ALA A 477 30.07 8.54 -3.73
C ALA A 477 30.09 9.16 -5.13
N LYS A 478 30.65 8.41 -6.09
CA LYS A 478 30.77 8.84 -7.49
C LYS A 478 29.87 8.08 -8.43
N LYS A 479 29.44 6.88 -8.06
CA LYS A 479 28.64 5.97 -8.88
C LYS A 479 27.50 5.37 -8.07
N GLY A 480 26.41 4.98 -8.76
CA GLY A 480 25.30 4.24 -8.22
C GLY A 480 24.82 3.18 -9.21
N LYS A 481 24.22 2.10 -8.71
CA LYS A 481 23.51 1.10 -9.51
C LYS A 481 22.13 1.66 -9.86
N LEU A 482 21.72 1.57 -11.13
CA LEU A 482 20.44 2.08 -11.59
C LEU A 482 19.49 0.95 -12.00
N TYR A 483 18.24 1.08 -11.58
CA TYR A 483 17.12 0.20 -11.91
C TYR A 483 16.00 1.05 -12.48
N VAL A 484 15.48 0.68 -13.66
CA VAL A 484 14.54 1.52 -14.43
C VAL A 484 13.23 0.78 -14.68
N THR A 485 12.12 1.46 -14.41
CA THR A 485 10.79 1.12 -14.88
C THR A 485 10.31 2.18 -15.86
N SER A 486 10.01 1.77 -17.08
CA SER A 486 9.51 2.63 -18.16
C SER A 486 8.48 1.87 -19.00
N THR A 487 8.08 2.39 -20.14
CA THR A 487 7.22 1.65 -21.08
C THR A 487 7.77 0.26 -21.41
N ASP A 488 9.08 0.19 -21.69
CA ASP A 488 9.75 -1.02 -22.19
C ASP A 488 10.59 -1.76 -21.15
N GLN A 489 10.69 -1.21 -19.93
CA GLN A 489 11.52 -1.75 -18.86
C GLN A 489 10.70 -2.00 -17.58
N ASP A 490 10.98 -3.11 -16.91
CA ASP A 490 10.33 -3.57 -15.69
C ASP A 490 11.39 -3.71 -14.59
N LEU A 491 11.68 -2.61 -13.88
CA LEU A 491 12.70 -2.52 -12.81
C LEU A 491 14.05 -3.09 -13.25
N ARG A 492 14.43 -2.77 -14.49
CA ARG A 492 15.61 -3.34 -15.14
C ARG A 492 16.90 -2.72 -14.63
N TYR A 493 17.85 -3.56 -14.27
CA TYR A 493 19.21 -3.13 -13.98
C TYR A 493 19.92 -2.64 -15.24
N THR A 494 20.42 -1.41 -15.23
CA THR A 494 21.09 -0.78 -16.37
C THR A 494 22.60 -0.60 -16.16
N GLY A 495 23.14 -1.06 -15.02
CA GLY A 495 24.56 -0.96 -14.68
C GLY A 495 24.86 0.07 -13.61
N GLN A 496 26.16 0.34 -13.44
CA GLN A 496 26.66 1.42 -12.59
C GLN A 496 26.88 2.69 -13.41
N HIS A 497 26.29 3.79 -12.96
CA HIS A 497 26.37 5.09 -13.64
C HIS A 497 27.04 6.15 -12.75
N SER A 498 27.64 7.16 -13.39
CA SER A 498 28.18 8.31 -12.70
C SER A 498 27.06 9.15 -12.08
N LEU A 499 27.11 9.42 -10.78
CA LEU A 499 26.14 10.28 -10.11
C LEU A 499 26.22 11.76 -10.57
N ARG A 500 27.32 12.17 -11.23
CA ARG A 500 27.49 13.55 -11.73
C ARG A 500 26.81 13.82 -13.07
N SER A 501 26.40 12.76 -13.78
CA SER A 501 25.84 12.87 -15.13
C SER A 501 24.84 11.74 -15.35
N LEU A 502 23.71 11.82 -14.67
CA LEU A 502 22.58 10.91 -14.86
C LEU A 502 21.65 11.48 -15.93
N THR A 503 21.05 10.60 -16.72
CA THR A 503 19.92 10.90 -17.56
C THR A 503 18.77 10.04 -17.10
N ILE A 504 17.71 10.66 -16.61
CA ILE A 504 16.49 9.97 -16.18
C ILE A 504 15.54 9.94 -17.36
N PRO A 505 15.24 8.76 -17.91
CA PRO A 505 14.41 8.67 -19.12
C PRO A 505 13.04 9.32 -18.95
N ALA A 506 12.49 9.85 -20.02
CA ALA A 506 11.12 10.35 -20.08
C ALA A 506 10.13 9.28 -19.57
N ARG A 507 9.11 9.69 -18.84
CA ARG A 507 8.03 8.80 -18.37
C ARG A 507 8.58 7.53 -17.70
N SER A 508 9.41 7.70 -16.67
CA SER A 508 10.07 6.58 -15.99
C SER A 508 10.14 6.73 -14.47
N ILE A 509 10.40 5.61 -13.81
CA ILE A 509 10.76 5.53 -12.40
C ILE A 509 12.15 4.91 -12.33
N VAL A 510 13.09 5.59 -11.68
CA VAL A 510 14.47 5.15 -11.56
C VAL A 510 14.83 5.03 -10.09
N THR A 511 15.29 3.84 -9.70
CA THR A 511 15.88 3.64 -8.37
C THR A 511 17.40 3.62 -8.48
N VAL A 512 18.05 4.52 -7.73
CA VAL A 512 19.52 4.63 -7.64
C VAL A 512 19.95 4.06 -6.30
N VAL A 513 20.84 3.07 -6.33
CA VAL A 513 21.41 2.44 -5.13
C VAL A 513 22.88 2.84 -5.02
N VAL A 514 23.23 3.47 -3.91
CA VAL A 514 24.60 3.86 -3.52
C VAL A 514 25.01 3.06 -2.29
N GLU A 515 26.11 2.32 -2.41
CA GLU A 515 26.72 1.49 -1.35
C GLU A 515 27.97 2.14 -0.77
#